data_90eb8bb5f744ba3446c3f71024ff6958
#
_entry.id   90eb8bb5f744ba3446c3f71024ff6958
#
_cell.length_a   1.000
_cell.length_b   1.000
_cell.length_c   1.000
_cell.angle_alpha   90.00
_cell.angle_beta   90.00
_cell.angle_gamma   90.00
#
_symmetry.space_group_name_H-M   'P 1'
#
loop_
_entity.id
_entity.type
_entity.pdbx_description
1 polymer ?
#
loop_
_entity_poly.entity_id
_entity_poly.type
_entity_poly.pdbx_seq_one_letter_code
_entity_poly.pdbx_strand_id
1 'polypeptide(L)'
;MKFDILTIFPNIFQSYFNESILKRAQKNGLIKIASHNLRNFTADKHHKVDDSPYGGGPGMVIKIEPIFKAVQHLKVKSHKALPAGRQVKTRVILFSTRGKKLDSKVAKRLSKYDQLILICGRYEGVDERVAQYIADEEISIGDYVLSGGELPAMILVEAVSRYLPGVLGKYESLEDIKGSYPVYTKPEIFKPRTPPRARLARGGKNPAKGEAHQRRQALRTWKVPKILLSGNHKKINEWRKIHGCL
;
A
#
# COMPACT_ATOMS: atom_id res chain seq x y z
N MET A 1 3.94 15.00 -7.77
CA MET A 1 3.63 13.71 -8.41
C MET A 1 2.12 13.54 -8.53
N LYS A 2 1.62 12.90 -9.61
CA LYS A 2 0.19 12.68 -9.82
C LYS A 2 -0.15 11.19 -9.85
N PHE A 3 -1.24 10.81 -9.18
CA PHE A 3 -1.83 9.47 -9.22
C PHE A 3 -3.23 9.58 -9.83
N ASP A 4 -3.45 8.94 -10.96
CA ASP A 4 -4.76 8.82 -11.62
C ASP A 4 -5.24 7.36 -11.50
N ILE A 5 -6.34 7.12 -10.82
CA ILE A 5 -6.84 5.78 -10.52
C ILE A 5 -8.08 5.52 -11.36
N LEU A 6 -8.03 4.51 -12.22
CA LEU A 6 -9.14 4.06 -13.04
C LEU A 6 -9.89 2.95 -12.31
N THR A 7 -11.18 3.16 -12.04
CA THR A 7 -12.01 2.24 -11.25
C THR A 7 -13.47 2.39 -11.63
N ILE A 8 -14.30 1.43 -11.24
CA ILE A 8 -15.76 1.54 -11.29
C ILE A 8 -16.37 2.00 -9.96
N PHE A 9 -15.53 2.17 -8.90
CA PHE A 9 -15.93 2.60 -7.55
C PHE A 9 -15.09 3.80 -7.05
N PRO A 10 -15.20 4.99 -7.67
CA PRO A 10 -14.32 6.12 -7.37
C PRO A 10 -14.41 6.62 -5.92
N ASN A 11 -15.53 6.43 -5.25
CA ASN A 11 -15.77 6.94 -3.89
C ASN A 11 -15.06 6.13 -2.79
N ILE A 12 -14.60 4.91 -3.08
CA ILE A 12 -13.98 4.02 -2.08
C ILE A 12 -12.67 4.60 -1.51
N PHE A 13 -12.02 5.50 -2.23
CA PHE A 13 -10.70 6.07 -1.88
C PHE A 13 -10.78 7.24 -0.91
N GLN A 14 -11.95 7.92 -0.81
CA GLN A 14 -12.07 9.18 -0.08
C GLN A 14 -11.73 9.06 1.40
N SER A 15 -12.18 7.99 2.06
CA SER A 15 -11.95 7.76 3.48
C SER A 15 -10.47 7.62 3.83
N TYR A 16 -9.68 7.02 2.94
CA TYR A 16 -8.27 6.76 3.19
C TYR A 16 -7.37 7.93 2.76
N PHE A 17 -7.57 8.45 1.55
CA PHE A 17 -6.70 9.49 1.00
C PHE A 17 -6.89 10.87 1.63
N ASN A 18 -8.02 11.09 2.30
CA ASN A 18 -8.31 12.33 3.01
C ASN A 18 -7.85 12.34 4.46
N GLU A 19 -7.00 11.38 4.85
CA GLU A 19 -6.49 11.29 6.22
C GLU A 19 -4.96 11.33 6.31
N SER A 20 -4.47 11.70 7.49
CA SER A 20 -3.08 11.62 7.93
C SER A 20 -2.07 12.21 6.93
N ILE A 21 -1.07 11.41 6.56
CA ILE A 21 0.09 11.81 5.75
C ILE A 21 -0.29 12.14 4.31
N LEU A 22 -1.22 11.37 3.70
CA LEU A 22 -1.66 11.60 2.32
C LEU A 22 -2.47 12.90 2.19
N LYS A 23 -3.35 13.20 3.16
CA LYS A 23 -4.07 14.47 3.23
C LYS A 23 -3.11 15.65 3.30
N ARG A 24 -2.10 15.59 4.17
CA ARG A 24 -1.09 16.65 4.28
C ARG A 24 -0.28 16.82 3.01
N ALA A 25 0.13 15.72 2.39
CA ALA A 25 0.88 15.73 1.14
C ALA A 25 0.08 16.36 -0.02
N GLN A 26 -1.22 16.07 -0.10
CA GLN A 26 -2.12 16.70 -1.06
C GLN A 26 -2.30 18.21 -0.77
N LYS A 27 -2.55 18.57 0.49
CA LYS A 27 -2.69 19.99 0.91
C LYS A 27 -1.43 20.80 0.60
N ASN A 28 -0.26 20.21 0.74
CA ASN A 28 1.02 20.86 0.44
C ASN A 28 1.39 20.80 -1.05
N GLY A 29 0.55 20.26 -1.93
CA GLY A 29 0.79 20.19 -3.38
C GLY A 29 1.89 19.17 -3.78
N LEU A 30 2.35 18.33 -2.86
CA LEU A 30 3.42 17.35 -3.13
C LEU A 30 2.90 16.19 -3.99
N ILE A 31 1.65 15.80 -3.76
CA ILE A 31 0.95 14.78 -4.54
C ILE A 31 -0.43 15.28 -4.96
N LYS A 32 -0.93 14.73 -6.06
CA LYS A 32 -2.33 14.88 -6.48
C LYS A 32 -2.90 13.50 -6.76
N ILE A 33 -4.00 13.15 -6.07
CA ILE A 33 -4.68 11.87 -6.26
C ILE A 33 -6.03 12.15 -6.88
N ALA A 34 -6.37 11.46 -7.98
CA ALA A 34 -7.66 11.57 -8.66
C ALA A 34 -8.18 10.19 -9.03
N SER A 35 -9.38 9.86 -8.60
CA SER A 35 -10.11 8.66 -9.01
C SER A 35 -11.03 8.99 -10.18
N HIS A 36 -11.02 8.16 -11.22
CA HIS A 36 -11.79 8.32 -12.45
C HIS A 36 -12.72 7.13 -12.62
N ASN A 37 -14.01 7.41 -12.78
CA ASN A 37 -14.99 6.36 -13.04
C ASN A 37 -14.87 5.89 -14.51
N LEU A 38 -14.56 4.61 -14.71
CA LEU A 38 -14.47 4.01 -16.06
C LEU A 38 -15.77 4.12 -16.85
N ARG A 39 -16.92 4.20 -16.18
CA ARG A 39 -18.24 4.40 -16.83
C ARG A 39 -18.31 5.71 -17.61
N ASN A 40 -17.53 6.73 -17.26
CA ASN A 40 -17.49 8.00 -17.98
C ASN A 40 -16.74 7.92 -19.32
N PHE A 41 -16.12 6.79 -19.62
CA PHE A 41 -15.35 6.56 -20.86
C PHE A 41 -16.01 5.54 -21.80
N THR A 42 -17.23 5.13 -21.49
CA THR A 42 -18.07 4.30 -22.37
C THR A 42 -18.78 5.17 -23.40
N ALA A 43 -19.16 4.56 -24.53
CA ALA A 43 -19.91 5.26 -25.58
C ALA A 43 -21.42 4.91 -25.58
N ASP A 44 -21.78 3.84 -24.87
CA ASP A 44 -23.14 3.35 -24.82
C ASP A 44 -24.01 4.07 -23.79
N LYS A 45 -25.32 4.12 -24.03
CA LYS A 45 -26.32 4.77 -23.18
C LYS A 45 -26.35 4.22 -21.74
N HIS A 46 -26.02 2.94 -21.58
CA HIS A 46 -26.08 2.24 -20.29
C HIS A 46 -24.75 2.28 -19.51
N HIS A 47 -23.73 2.93 -20.05
CA HIS A 47 -22.40 3.03 -19.42
C HIS A 47 -21.81 1.66 -19.01
N LYS A 48 -22.01 0.61 -19.85
CA LYS A 48 -21.51 -0.73 -19.61
C LYS A 48 -20.00 -0.79 -19.78
N VAL A 49 -19.31 -1.16 -18.70
CA VAL A 49 -17.84 -1.28 -18.63
C VAL A 49 -17.35 -2.72 -18.76
N ASP A 50 -18.25 -3.68 -18.70
CA ASP A 50 -17.99 -5.11 -18.61
C ASP A 50 -18.85 -5.90 -19.62
N ASP A 51 -18.44 -7.14 -19.91
CA ASP A 51 -19.17 -8.09 -20.76
C ASP A 51 -18.77 -9.52 -20.42
N SER A 52 -19.52 -10.49 -20.97
CA SER A 52 -19.24 -11.91 -20.83
C SER A 52 -17.89 -12.25 -21.49
N PRO A 53 -17.08 -13.14 -20.88
CA PRO A 53 -15.81 -13.55 -21.49
C PRO A 53 -16.01 -14.37 -22.76
N TYR A 54 -15.14 -14.17 -23.75
CA TYR A 54 -15.06 -15.09 -24.89
C TYR A 54 -14.65 -16.49 -24.42
N GLY A 55 -15.21 -17.51 -25.02
CA GLY A 55 -15.00 -18.90 -24.62
C GLY A 55 -15.93 -19.37 -23.49
N GLY A 56 -16.79 -18.48 -22.99
CA GLY A 56 -17.73 -18.80 -21.91
C GLY A 56 -17.06 -18.78 -20.52
N GLY A 57 -17.83 -19.15 -19.49
CA GLY A 57 -17.39 -19.16 -18.10
C GLY A 57 -18.26 -18.25 -17.22
N PRO A 58 -18.13 -18.35 -15.90
CA PRO A 58 -18.86 -17.51 -14.95
C PRO A 58 -18.29 -16.08 -14.93
N GLY A 59 -19.11 -15.13 -14.49
CA GLY A 59 -18.69 -13.75 -14.24
C GLY A 59 -18.60 -12.87 -15.48
N MET A 60 -17.98 -11.72 -15.30
CA MET A 60 -17.85 -10.65 -16.28
C MET A 60 -16.38 -10.21 -16.39
N VAL A 61 -15.99 -9.58 -17.49
CA VAL A 61 -14.65 -9.03 -17.71
C VAL A 61 -14.77 -7.55 -18.07
N ILE A 62 -13.91 -6.71 -17.50
CA ILE A 62 -13.91 -5.28 -17.84
C ILE A 62 -13.37 -5.11 -19.27
N LYS A 63 -14.13 -4.38 -20.09
CA LYS A 63 -13.84 -4.12 -21.51
C LYS A 63 -12.57 -3.30 -21.70
N ILE A 64 -11.89 -3.53 -22.80
CA ILE A 64 -10.68 -2.78 -23.17
C ILE A 64 -10.99 -1.31 -23.52
N GLU A 65 -12.10 -1.01 -24.21
CA GLU A 65 -12.38 0.32 -24.75
C GLU A 65 -12.47 1.43 -23.68
N PRO A 66 -13.21 1.28 -22.56
CA PRO A 66 -13.26 2.29 -21.50
C PRO A 66 -11.87 2.56 -20.93
N ILE A 67 -11.07 1.51 -20.71
CA ILE A 67 -9.72 1.62 -20.16
C ILE A 67 -8.82 2.35 -21.15
N PHE A 68 -8.83 1.96 -22.42
CA PHE A 68 -8.03 2.60 -23.46
C PHE A 68 -8.33 4.09 -23.58
N LYS A 69 -9.61 4.47 -23.69
CA LYS A 69 -10.05 5.86 -23.77
C LYS A 69 -9.64 6.67 -22.53
N ALA A 70 -9.78 6.09 -21.33
CA ALA A 70 -9.39 6.73 -20.09
C ALA A 70 -7.88 7.00 -20.05
N VAL A 71 -7.05 6.00 -20.37
CA VAL A 71 -5.59 6.14 -20.39
C VAL A 71 -5.15 7.20 -21.39
N GLN A 72 -5.69 7.17 -22.61
CA GLN A 72 -5.39 8.17 -23.65
C GLN A 72 -5.76 9.58 -23.18
N HIS A 73 -6.96 9.77 -22.63
CA HIS A 73 -7.41 11.05 -22.10
C HIS A 73 -6.45 11.60 -21.03
N LEU A 74 -6.01 10.75 -20.09
CA LEU A 74 -5.15 11.15 -19.00
C LEU A 74 -3.72 11.47 -19.46
N LYS A 75 -3.18 10.72 -20.43
CA LYS A 75 -1.87 11.00 -21.04
C LYS A 75 -1.90 12.37 -21.74
N VAL A 76 -2.89 12.64 -22.60
CA VAL A 76 -3.03 13.93 -23.32
C VAL A 76 -3.18 15.11 -22.35
N LYS A 77 -4.02 14.95 -21.31
CA LYS A 77 -4.24 16.01 -20.31
C LYS A 77 -2.98 16.36 -19.53
N SER A 78 -2.15 15.37 -19.23
CA SER A 78 -0.90 15.59 -18.50
C SER A 78 0.14 16.31 -19.37
N HIS A 79 0.23 15.98 -20.65
CA HIS A 79 1.14 16.69 -21.58
C HIS A 79 0.78 18.14 -21.78
N LYS A 80 -0.53 18.49 -21.85
CA LYS A 80 -1.00 19.88 -22.00
C LYS A 80 -0.76 20.75 -20.76
N ALA A 81 -0.55 20.16 -19.60
CA ALA A 81 -0.38 20.89 -18.33
C ALA A 81 1.06 21.36 -18.07
N LEU A 82 2.01 21.07 -18.95
CA LEU A 82 3.41 21.43 -18.78
C LEU A 82 3.86 22.52 -19.76
N PRO A 83 4.91 23.28 -19.41
CA PRO A 83 5.58 24.19 -20.34
C PRO A 83 6.08 23.43 -21.57
N ALA A 84 6.13 24.12 -22.73
CA ALA A 84 6.59 23.54 -23.97
C ALA A 84 7.98 22.92 -23.82
N GLY A 85 8.14 21.67 -24.29
CA GLY A 85 9.40 20.93 -24.30
C GLY A 85 9.63 19.97 -23.14
N ARG A 86 8.83 19.96 -22.07
CA ARG A 86 8.94 18.97 -20.99
C ARG A 86 8.00 17.79 -21.22
N GLN A 87 8.57 16.58 -21.35
CA GLN A 87 7.77 15.34 -21.39
C GLN A 87 7.43 14.86 -19.98
N VAL A 88 6.15 14.52 -19.74
CA VAL A 88 5.69 13.87 -18.51
C VAL A 88 6.14 12.42 -18.51
N LYS A 89 6.91 12.00 -17.52
CA LYS A 89 7.22 10.59 -17.30
C LYS A 89 6.00 9.89 -16.70
N THR A 90 5.19 9.27 -17.55
CA THR A 90 4.00 8.51 -17.15
C THR A 90 4.29 7.03 -17.10
N ARG A 91 3.69 6.32 -16.11
CA ARG A 91 3.69 4.86 -16.04
C ARG A 91 2.27 4.37 -15.82
N VAL A 92 1.83 3.43 -16.65
CA VAL A 92 0.52 2.77 -16.57
C VAL A 92 0.70 1.43 -15.88
N ILE A 93 -0.01 1.21 -14.79
CA ILE A 93 0.11 0.02 -13.93
C ILE A 93 -1.23 -0.68 -13.88
N LEU A 94 -1.23 -1.98 -14.18
CA LEU A 94 -2.36 -2.88 -13.95
C LEU A 94 -2.11 -3.69 -12.69
N PHE A 95 -3.10 -3.76 -11.79
CA PHE A 95 -3.02 -4.66 -10.65
C PHE A 95 -3.48 -6.06 -11.04
N SER A 96 -2.60 -7.03 -10.80
CA SER A 96 -2.80 -8.44 -11.18
C SER A 96 -2.07 -9.35 -10.21
N THR A 97 -2.65 -10.51 -9.90
CA THR A 97 -1.98 -11.54 -9.08
C THR A 97 -0.75 -12.13 -9.76
N ARG A 98 -0.67 -12.04 -11.10
CA ARG A 98 0.47 -12.49 -11.92
C ARG A 98 1.61 -11.48 -11.98
N GLY A 99 1.34 -10.23 -11.56
CA GLY A 99 2.28 -9.13 -11.66
C GLY A 99 3.50 -9.28 -10.75
N LYS A 100 4.51 -8.44 -11.00
CA LYS A 100 5.67 -8.33 -10.12
C LYS A 100 5.24 -7.87 -8.71
N LYS A 101 5.75 -8.53 -7.67
CA LYS A 101 5.44 -8.13 -6.28
C LYS A 101 5.92 -6.71 -5.98
N LEU A 102 5.04 -5.93 -5.36
CA LEU A 102 5.37 -4.60 -4.84
C LEU A 102 6.29 -4.75 -3.63
N ASP A 103 7.46 -4.17 -3.73
CA ASP A 103 8.44 -4.03 -2.65
C ASP A 103 8.92 -2.57 -2.54
N SER A 104 9.78 -2.29 -1.57
CA SER A 104 10.35 -0.96 -1.36
C SER A 104 11.17 -0.48 -2.57
N LYS A 105 11.86 -1.36 -3.28
CA LYS A 105 12.62 -1.04 -4.50
C LYS A 105 11.71 -0.61 -5.64
N VAL A 106 10.59 -1.31 -5.83
CA VAL A 106 9.57 -0.95 -6.83
C VAL A 106 8.94 0.39 -6.47
N ALA A 107 8.53 0.60 -5.22
CA ALA A 107 7.95 1.87 -4.78
C ALA A 107 8.92 3.06 -4.99
N LYS A 108 10.19 2.89 -4.62
CA LYS A 108 11.25 3.89 -4.83
C LYS A 108 11.51 4.15 -6.32
N ARG A 109 11.43 3.13 -7.18
CA ARG A 109 11.54 3.30 -8.64
C ARG A 109 10.37 4.11 -9.19
N LEU A 110 9.15 3.77 -8.75
CA LEU A 110 7.92 4.44 -9.19
C LEU A 110 7.82 5.90 -8.71
N SER A 111 8.43 6.26 -7.58
CA SER A 111 8.46 7.65 -7.11
C SER A 111 9.22 8.62 -8.03
N LYS A 112 9.96 8.11 -9.03
CA LYS A 112 10.70 8.90 -10.02
C LYS A 112 9.85 9.32 -11.23
N TYR A 113 8.59 8.90 -11.31
CA TYR A 113 7.65 9.29 -12.36
C TYR A 113 6.89 10.57 -11.97
N ASP A 114 6.48 11.33 -12.96
CA ASP A 114 5.63 12.51 -12.75
C ASP A 114 4.17 12.09 -12.55
N GLN A 115 3.74 11.00 -13.24
CA GLN A 115 2.37 10.49 -13.23
C GLN A 115 2.35 8.97 -13.19
N LEU A 116 1.50 8.40 -12.32
CA LEU A 116 1.12 6.99 -12.35
C LEU A 116 -0.37 6.89 -12.70
N ILE A 117 -0.70 6.09 -13.71
CA ILE A 117 -2.08 5.71 -14.05
C ILE A 117 -2.28 4.29 -13.54
N LEU A 118 -3.19 4.11 -12.58
CA LEU A 118 -3.43 2.86 -11.88
C LEU A 118 -4.74 2.26 -12.34
N ILE A 119 -4.71 1.07 -12.94
CA ILE A 119 -5.88 0.37 -13.46
C ILE A 119 -6.33 -0.65 -12.42
N CYS A 120 -7.54 -0.45 -11.87
CA CYS A 120 -8.18 -1.35 -10.93
C CYS A 120 -9.14 -2.29 -11.67
N GLY A 121 -8.77 -3.57 -11.77
CA GLY A 121 -9.64 -4.64 -12.24
C GLY A 121 -10.72 -4.98 -11.22
N ARG A 122 -11.83 -5.54 -11.69
CA ARG A 122 -12.95 -6.11 -10.91
C ARG A 122 -13.49 -7.34 -11.65
N TYR A 123 -14.42 -8.04 -11.00
CA TYR A 123 -15.03 -9.27 -11.53
C TYR A 123 -13.97 -10.35 -11.78
N GLU A 124 -13.97 -11.00 -12.96
CA GLU A 124 -12.95 -11.98 -13.37
C GLU A 124 -11.64 -11.31 -13.87
N GLY A 125 -11.60 -9.98 -13.87
CA GLY A 125 -10.43 -9.20 -14.28
C GLY A 125 -10.74 -8.18 -15.37
N VAL A 126 -9.70 -7.80 -16.09
CA VAL A 126 -9.77 -6.94 -17.27
C VAL A 126 -9.42 -7.75 -18.53
N ASP A 127 -9.89 -7.29 -19.69
CA ASP A 127 -9.49 -7.86 -20.97
C ASP A 127 -7.96 -7.96 -21.07
N GLU A 128 -7.43 -9.13 -21.43
CA GLU A 128 -5.99 -9.43 -21.45
C GLU A 128 -5.19 -8.46 -22.34
N ARG A 129 -5.81 -7.89 -23.35
CA ARG A 129 -5.20 -6.87 -24.20
C ARG A 129 -4.82 -5.60 -23.46
N VAL A 130 -5.41 -5.36 -22.28
CA VAL A 130 -5.01 -4.26 -21.40
C VAL A 130 -3.61 -4.50 -20.84
N ALA A 131 -3.31 -5.71 -20.39
CA ALA A 131 -1.98 -6.09 -19.93
C ALA A 131 -0.95 -6.05 -21.08
N GLN A 132 -1.33 -6.55 -22.26
CA GLN A 132 -0.42 -6.68 -23.41
C GLN A 132 -0.09 -5.37 -24.11
N TYR A 133 -1.04 -4.41 -24.20
CA TYR A 133 -0.92 -3.25 -25.09
C TYR A 133 -1.13 -1.89 -24.41
N ILE A 134 -1.67 -1.83 -23.19
CA ILE A 134 -2.01 -0.57 -22.52
C ILE A 134 -1.18 -0.36 -21.26
N ALA A 135 -1.07 -1.38 -20.41
CA ALA A 135 -0.26 -1.32 -19.21
C ALA A 135 1.23 -1.41 -19.55
N ASP A 136 2.04 -0.60 -18.88
CA ASP A 136 3.49 -0.70 -18.98
C ASP A 136 4.06 -1.80 -18.07
N GLU A 137 3.33 -2.16 -17.01
CA GLU A 137 3.68 -3.25 -16.09
C GLU A 137 2.48 -3.72 -15.28
N GLU A 138 2.53 -5.00 -14.87
CA GLU A 138 1.60 -5.58 -13.91
C GLU A 138 2.26 -5.64 -12.53
N ILE A 139 1.48 -5.25 -11.47
CA ILE A 139 1.95 -5.26 -10.08
C ILE A 139 0.99 -6.09 -9.22
N SER A 140 1.57 -7.01 -8.44
CA SER A 140 0.92 -7.75 -7.36
C SER A 140 1.27 -7.16 -6.01
N ILE A 141 0.34 -7.17 -5.05
CA ILE A 141 0.61 -6.77 -3.65
C ILE A 141 0.82 -7.96 -2.71
N GLY A 142 0.79 -9.18 -3.22
CA GLY A 142 1.00 -10.39 -2.44
C GLY A 142 0.34 -11.62 -3.03
N ASP A 143 0.62 -12.79 -2.44
CA ASP A 143 0.12 -14.10 -2.88
C ASP A 143 -1.27 -14.37 -2.31
N TYR A 144 -2.23 -13.52 -2.62
CA TYR A 144 -3.64 -13.67 -2.25
C TYR A 144 -4.53 -12.92 -3.24
N VAL A 145 -5.79 -13.34 -3.31
CA VAL A 145 -6.78 -12.77 -4.21
C VAL A 145 -7.64 -11.76 -3.46
N LEU A 146 -7.90 -10.63 -4.10
CA LEU A 146 -8.82 -9.59 -3.64
C LEU A 146 -9.97 -9.45 -4.64
N SER A 147 -11.06 -8.84 -4.21
CA SER A 147 -12.21 -8.57 -5.07
C SER A 147 -11.97 -7.49 -6.14
N GLY A 148 -10.82 -6.80 -6.10
CA GLY A 148 -10.46 -5.79 -7.10
C GLY A 148 -9.17 -5.05 -6.81
N GLY A 149 -8.80 -4.15 -7.73
CA GLY A 149 -7.55 -3.40 -7.71
C GLY A 149 -7.53 -2.16 -6.82
N GLU A 150 -8.63 -1.80 -6.16
CA GLU A 150 -8.71 -0.56 -5.39
C GLU A 150 -7.82 -0.56 -4.14
N LEU A 151 -7.82 -1.65 -3.35
CA LEU A 151 -6.90 -1.80 -2.22
C LEU A 151 -5.43 -1.85 -2.67
N PRO A 152 -5.06 -2.62 -3.71
CA PRO A 152 -3.73 -2.51 -4.31
C PRO A 152 -3.33 -1.08 -4.70
N ALA A 153 -4.25 -0.30 -5.28
CA ALA A 153 -4.00 1.10 -5.62
C ALA A 153 -3.71 1.96 -4.38
N MET A 154 -4.47 1.77 -3.30
CA MET A 154 -4.22 2.48 -2.02
C MET A 154 -2.84 2.15 -1.47
N ILE A 155 -2.48 0.88 -1.42
CA ILE A 155 -1.18 0.40 -0.93
C ILE A 155 -0.04 1.01 -1.77
N LEU A 156 -0.16 0.98 -3.10
CA LEU A 156 0.86 1.52 -3.99
C LEU A 156 1.01 3.05 -3.81
N VAL A 157 -0.10 3.79 -3.76
CA VAL A 157 -0.08 5.25 -3.53
C VAL A 157 0.60 5.59 -2.21
N GLU A 158 0.25 4.88 -1.13
CA GLU A 158 0.89 5.07 0.19
C GLU A 158 2.39 4.79 0.11
N ALA A 159 2.78 3.61 -0.39
CA ALA A 159 4.17 3.17 -0.46
C ALA A 159 5.03 4.12 -1.30
N VAL A 160 4.55 4.53 -2.48
CA VAL A 160 5.28 5.44 -3.38
C VAL A 160 5.37 6.84 -2.80
N SER A 161 4.30 7.35 -2.19
CA SER A 161 4.26 8.70 -1.62
C SER A 161 5.31 8.89 -0.53
N ARG A 162 5.65 7.87 0.25
CA ARG A 162 6.66 7.93 1.31
C ARG A 162 8.07 8.25 0.80
N TYR A 163 8.37 7.93 -0.47
CA TYR A 163 9.67 8.24 -1.12
C TYR A 163 9.74 9.65 -1.72
N LEU A 164 8.64 10.40 -1.72
CA LEU A 164 8.63 11.77 -2.24
C LEU A 164 9.13 12.75 -1.18
N PRO A 165 10.05 13.67 -1.55
CA PRO A 165 10.55 14.69 -0.63
C PRO A 165 9.41 15.50 0.00
N GLY A 166 9.46 15.70 1.32
CA GLY A 166 8.51 16.50 2.08
C GLY A 166 7.19 15.79 2.46
N VAL A 167 6.94 14.57 1.99
CA VAL A 167 5.76 13.79 2.41
C VAL A 167 5.94 13.26 3.83
N LEU A 168 7.10 12.70 4.14
CA LEU A 168 7.50 12.38 5.53
C LEU A 168 8.08 13.63 6.18
N GLY A 169 7.74 13.86 7.46
CA GLY A 169 8.30 14.99 8.22
C GLY A 169 9.82 14.89 8.41
N LYS A 170 10.35 13.67 8.50
CA LYS A 170 11.79 13.36 8.53
C LYS A 170 12.06 12.21 7.57
N TYR A 171 12.94 12.42 6.62
CA TYR A 171 13.32 11.40 5.63
C TYR A 171 13.96 10.16 6.29
N GLU A 172 14.67 10.36 7.40
CA GLU A 172 15.24 9.30 8.22
C GLU A 172 14.19 8.37 8.85
N SER A 173 12.90 8.74 8.79
CA SER A 173 11.79 7.89 9.26
C SER A 173 11.42 6.77 8.28
N LEU A 174 12.01 6.74 7.08
CA LEU A 174 11.86 5.60 6.17
C LEU A 174 12.49 4.35 6.80
N GLU A 175 11.72 3.26 6.84
CA GLU A 175 12.22 1.97 7.32
C GLU A 175 13.48 1.49 6.58
N ASP A 176 13.59 1.76 5.29
CA ASP A 176 14.77 1.47 4.46
C ASP A 176 16.06 2.15 4.98
N ILE A 177 15.92 3.24 5.74
CA ILE A 177 17.04 4.03 6.27
C ILE A 177 17.30 3.69 7.73
N LYS A 178 16.23 3.76 8.54
CA LYS A 178 16.37 3.56 9.98
C LYS A 178 16.42 2.08 10.39
N GLY A 179 15.94 1.18 9.52
CA GLY A 179 15.66 -0.23 9.85
C GLY A 179 14.35 -0.40 10.61
N SER A 180 13.77 -1.61 10.52
CA SER A 180 12.59 -2.01 11.30
C SER A 180 13.06 -2.77 12.53
N TYR A 181 12.89 -2.18 13.72
CA TYR A 181 13.22 -2.80 15.01
C TYR A 181 12.12 -2.52 16.02
N PRO A 182 11.98 -3.36 17.09
CA PRO A 182 10.99 -3.14 18.13
C PRO A 182 11.16 -1.78 18.80
N VAL A 183 10.09 -1.02 18.91
CA VAL A 183 10.06 0.30 19.56
C VAL A 183 9.23 0.26 20.82
N TYR A 184 9.64 1.01 21.83
CA TYR A 184 8.97 1.12 23.12
C TYR A 184 8.73 2.57 23.45
N THR A 185 7.64 2.84 24.19
CA THR A 185 7.29 4.16 24.70
C THR A 185 6.88 4.08 26.18
N LYS A 186 6.56 5.21 26.77
CA LYS A 186 6.06 5.30 28.16
C LYS A 186 4.73 4.55 28.31
N PRO A 187 4.48 3.92 29.48
CA PRO A 187 5.34 3.87 30.67
C PRO A 187 6.43 2.79 30.54
N GLU A 188 7.56 2.95 31.27
CA GLU A 188 8.66 1.98 31.36
C GLU A 188 8.18 0.61 31.83
N ILE A 189 7.26 0.58 32.77
CA ILE A 189 6.65 -0.63 33.33
C ILE A 189 5.14 -0.51 33.17
N PHE A 190 4.57 -1.40 32.36
CA PHE A 190 3.13 -1.53 32.22
C PHE A 190 2.61 -2.68 33.09
N LYS A 191 1.59 -2.40 33.89
CA LYS A 191 0.89 -3.38 34.74
C LYS A 191 -0.54 -3.55 34.23
N PRO A 192 -0.85 -4.59 33.44
CA PRO A 192 -2.21 -4.82 32.98
C PRO A 192 -3.13 -5.13 34.18
N ARG A 193 -4.32 -4.55 34.20
CA ARG A 193 -5.33 -4.81 35.25
C ARG A 193 -5.83 -6.26 35.23
N THR A 194 -5.84 -6.84 34.05
CA THR A 194 -6.21 -8.26 33.85
C THR A 194 -5.06 -8.92 33.08
N PRO A 195 -4.48 -10.03 33.60
CA PRO A 195 -3.45 -10.72 32.83
C PRO A 195 -4.06 -11.20 31.51
N PRO A 196 -3.34 -11.07 30.37
CA PRO A 196 -3.79 -11.65 29.12
C PRO A 196 -4.02 -13.15 29.36
N ARG A 197 -5.13 -13.69 28.83
CA ARG A 197 -5.35 -15.15 28.84
C ARG A 197 -4.11 -15.78 28.24
N ALA A 198 -3.37 -16.55 29.07
CA ALA A 198 -2.26 -17.33 28.56
C ALA A 198 -2.78 -18.18 27.41
N ARG A 199 -2.24 -18.00 26.19
CA ARG A 199 -2.46 -18.97 25.10
C ARG A 199 -1.83 -20.26 25.62
N LEU A 200 -2.67 -21.13 26.20
CA LEU A 200 -2.28 -22.51 26.46
C LEU A 200 -1.89 -23.10 25.12
N ALA A 201 -0.61 -23.37 24.96
CA ALA A 201 -0.15 -24.15 23.81
C ALA A 201 -0.93 -25.46 23.85
N ARG A 202 -1.72 -25.72 22.82
CA ARG A 202 -2.46 -26.99 22.69
C ARG A 202 -1.40 -28.11 22.75
N GLY A 203 -1.40 -28.92 23.82
CA GLY A 203 -0.54 -30.10 23.97
C GLY A 203 0.62 -29.99 24.95
N GLY A 204 0.81 -28.90 25.72
CA GLY A 204 1.86 -28.80 26.72
C GLY A 204 1.47 -29.44 28.07
N LYS A 205 2.38 -30.27 28.67
CA LYS A 205 2.25 -30.75 30.05
C LYS A 205 2.09 -29.59 31.02
N ASN A 206 1.22 -29.72 32.03
CA ASN A 206 1.04 -28.69 33.08
C ASN A 206 2.41 -28.37 33.72
N PRO A 207 2.81 -27.08 33.75
CA PRO A 207 4.06 -26.66 34.38
C PRO A 207 4.03 -26.95 35.88
N ALA A 208 5.18 -27.30 36.46
CA ALA A 208 5.33 -27.50 37.89
C ALA A 208 4.86 -26.26 38.68
N LYS A 209 4.28 -26.45 39.89
CA LYS A 209 3.68 -25.36 40.68
C LYS A 209 4.57 -24.11 40.84
N GLY A 210 5.89 -24.25 40.95
CA GLY A 210 6.85 -23.16 41.06
C GLY A 210 7.01 -22.36 39.77
N GLU A 211 7.06 -23.01 38.61
CA GLU A 211 7.16 -22.36 37.30
C GLU A 211 5.87 -21.62 36.91
N ALA A 212 4.72 -22.16 37.34
CA ALA A 212 3.44 -21.49 37.12
C ALA A 212 3.36 -20.18 37.92
N HIS A 213 3.93 -20.11 39.11
CA HIS A 213 3.97 -18.90 39.93
C HIS A 213 4.92 -17.84 39.35
N GLN A 214 6.11 -18.22 38.93
CA GLN A 214 7.05 -17.31 38.25
C GLN A 214 6.51 -16.81 36.92
N ARG A 215 5.87 -17.66 36.10
CA ARG A 215 5.18 -17.24 34.88
C ARG A 215 4.01 -16.30 35.16
N ARG A 216 3.23 -16.52 36.23
CA ARG A 216 2.15 -15.60 36.65
C ARG A 216 2.68 -14.22 37.12
N GLN A 217 3.85 -14.15 37.75
CA GLN A 217 4.50 -12.89 38.12
C GLN A 217 5.09 -12.18 36.91
N ALA A 218 5.71 -12.90 35.96
CA ALA A 218 6.20 -12.34 34.71
C ALA A 218 5.08 -11.77 33.82
N LEU A 219 3.88 -12.35 33.88
CA LEU A 219 2.68 -11.86 33.16
C LEU A 219 2.06 -10.61 33.78
N ARG A 220 2.46 -10.22 35.01
CA ARG A 220 1.88 -9.04 35.71
C ARG A 220 2.55 -7.73 35.36
N THR A 221 3.74 -7.75 34.77
CA THR A 221 4.47 -6.53 34.44
C THR A 221 5.19 -6.68 33.11
N TRP A 222 4.94 -5.75 32.20
CA TRP A 222 5.65 -5.67 30.93
C TRP A 222 6.64 -4.52 30.99
N LYS A 223 7.90 -4.80 30.73
CA LYS A 223 8.99 -3.85 30.94
C LYS A 223 9.66 -3.50 29.60
N VAL A 224 10.06 -2.25 29.50
CA VAL A 224 10.98 -1.83 28.44
C VAL A 224 12.35 -2.49 28.68
N PRO A 225 13.06 -2.99 27.65
CA PRO A 225 14.42 -3.50 27.82
C PRO A 225 15.34 -2.46 28.45
N LYS A 226 16.08 -2.85 29.50
CA LYS A 226 16.96 -1.95 30.26
C LYS A 226 17.99 -1.22 29.39
N ILE A 227 18.45 -1.88 28.32
CA ILE A 227 19.42 -1.29 27.38
C ILE A 227 18.89 -0.02 26.72
N LEU A 228 17.57 0.04 26.42
CA LEU A 228 16.93 1.22 25.81
C LEU A 228 16.78 2.39 26.79
N LEU A 229 16.87 2.12 28.09
CA LEU A 229 16.79 3.12 29.18
C LEU A 229 18.18 3.60 29.61
N SER A 230 19.26 2.99 29.12
CA SER A 230 20.63 3.24 29.59
C SER A 230 21.24 4.56 29.14
N GLY A 231 20.64 5.25 28.14
CA GLY A 231 21.24 6.43 27.52
C GLY A 231 22.50 6.13 26.68
N ASN A 232 23.00 4.90 26.67
CA ASN A 232 24.18 4.51 25.90
C ASN A 232 23.81 4.27 24.43
N HIS A 233 23.92 5.30 23.61
CA HIS A 233 23.53 5.26 22.19
C HIS A 233 24.25 4.19 21.38
N LYS A 234 25.52 3.87 21.70
CA LYS A 234 26.27 2.80 21.01
C LYS A 234 25.61 1.44 21.26
N LYS A 235 25.38 1.08 22.51
CA LYS A 235 24.75 -0.19 22.87
C LYS A 235 23.28 -0.27 22.42
N ILE A 236 22.55 0.87 22.43
CA ILE A 236 21.17 0.96 21.91
C ILE A 236 21.17 0.65 20.39
N ASN A 237 22.11 1.22 19.63
CA ASN A 237 22.19 0.97 18.18
C ASN A 237 22.60 -0.47 17.86
N GLU A 238 23.49 -1.08 18.63
CA GLU A 238 23.82 -2.49 18.51
C GLU A 238 22.60 -3.38 18.79
N TRP A 239 21.85 -3.09 19.86
CA TRP A 239 20.60 -3.79 20.18
C TRP A 239 19.58 -3.69 19.04
N ARG A 240 19.40 -2.51 18.45
CA ARG A 240 18.51 -2.28 17.31
C ARG A 240 18.89 -3.11 16.08
N LYS A 241 20.19 -3.21 15.79
CA LYS A 241 20.69 -4.05 14.68
C LYS A 241 20.40 -5.53 14.88
N ILE A 242 20.57 -6.03 16.11
CA ILE A 242 20.32 -7.45 16.45
C ILE A 242 18.81 -7.79 16.37
N HIS A 243 17.94 -6.85 16.73
CA HIS A 243 16.48 -7.06 16.77
C HIS A 243 15.75 -6.47 15.56
N GLY A 244 16.47 -5.92 14.59
CA GLY A 244 15.92 -5.39 13.35
C GLY A 244 15.67 -6.50 12.33
N CYS A 245 14.56 -6.36 11.59
CA CYS A 245 14.21 -7.20 10.44
C CYS A 245 14.24 -6.32 9.19
N LEU A 246 15.42 -6.18 8.55
CA LEU A 246 15.53 -5.80 7.12
C LEU A 246 16.92 -6.17 6.64
#